data_b674a0c924db530f68058cae9ba85fe6
#
_entry.id   b674a0c924db530f68058cae9ba85fe6
#
_cell.length_a   1.000
_cell.length_b   1.000
_cell.length_c   1.000
_cell.angle_alpha   90.00
_cell.angle_beta   90.00
_cell.angle_gamma   90.00
#
_symmetry.space_group_name_H-M   'P 1'
#
loop_
_entity.id
_entity.type
_entity.pdbx_description
1 polymer ?
#
loop_
_entity_poly.entity_id
_entity_poly.type
_entity_poly.pdbx_seq_one_letter_code
_entity_poly.pdbx_strand_id
1 'polypeptide(L)'
;MGAGGKANHNTETMDDQTNYKIEKEIKKQEIVRNEFLYHGNSVGKYEFPIIRKQDIDVNKIKLLSYVDTKADDKENKDKTIHFFTHDWKFEKVYENADKELEKLKQYYCLLSPDFSMFTNMPIALQIASVFKNRWCGAYWQSKGLNVIPVVSWSDEKSFDFCFDGIEEGSIVFVCTYYCENDEISFMTGYREMLKRIKPSLVLCYDEPFDAMGKNVISFLPTTYEWIKTLPPQEQARFYLEKKLRNVIGLDPSSFKYIKYEDPYVRNIPTKCPVCGRVVLVEQFGNGECENCTWNVDNINIKFPDRVEYPNMISLNKARKLYREGKPFKPSFDDFIEGLEKYSEMTFYYKKKEAAVFFYTDEEVRLEWNGKTAIYSNTADFRQNARLDGKLLSEIWNDVERADYMQG
;
A
#
# COMPACT_ATOMS: atom_id res chain seq x y z
N MET A 1 -55.20 -50.40 26.45
CA MET A 1 -54.79 -50.41 25.05
C MET A 1 -54.36 -49.04 24.72
N GLY A 2 -53.07 -48.77 24.77
CA GLY A 2 -52.49 -47.48 24.51
C GLY A 2 -51.58 -47.52 23.28
N ALA A 3 -51.85 -46.70 22.30
CA ALA A 3 -50.99 -46.54 21.12
C ALA A 3 -49.96 -45.47 21.38
N GLY A 4 -48.72 -45.91 21.48
CA GLY A 4 -47.57 -44.95 21.54
C GLY A 4 -47.22 -44.47 20.17
N GLY A 5 -47.35 -43.16 19.97
CA GLY A 5 -46.79 -42.44 18.80
C GLY A 5 -45.31 -42.23 18.96
N LYS A 6 -44.49 -42.74 18.05
CA LYS A 6 -43.07 -42.41 17.93
C LYS A 6 -42.97 -41.01 17.29
N ALA A 7 -42.41 -40.05 18.03
CA ALA A 7 -42.00 -38.79 17.47
C ALA A 7 -40.66 -38.98 16.72
N ASN A 8 -40.66 -38.71 15.42
CA ASN A 8 -39.46 -38.61 14.63
C ASN A 8 -38.77 -37.29 14.97
N HIS A 9 -37.59 -37.38 15.58
CA HIS A 9 -36.61 -36.28 15.62
C HIS A 9 -35.76 -36.35 14.35
N ASN A 10 -36.07 -35.53 13.39
CA ASN A 10 -35.18 -35.15 12.33
C ASN A 10 -35.51 -33.69 11.93
N THR A 11 -34.99 -32.77 12.71
CA THR A 11 -34.80 -31.36 12.32
C THR A 11 -33.36 -30.99 12.68
N GLU A 12 -32.41 -31.55 11.94
CA GLU A 12 -31.12 -30.88 11.79
C GLU A 12 -31.38 -29.66 10.90
N THR A 13 -31.36 -28.51 11.51
CA THR A 13 -31.58 -27.23 10.84
C THR A 13 -30.40 -26.95 9.91
N MET A 14 -30.63 -26.27 8.76
CA MET A 14 -29.59 -25.84 7.81
C MET A 14 -28.47 -25.01 8.50
N ASP A 15 -28.74 -24.50 9.68
CA ASP A 15 -27.82 -23.73 10.53
C ASP A 15 -26.68 -24.58 11.11
N ASP A 16 -27.00 -25.82 11.55
CA ASP A 16 -26.00 -26.74 12.15
C ASP A 16 -24.96 -27.22 11.12
N GLN A 17 -25.38 -27.47 9.88
CA GLN A 17 -24.46 -27.90 8.83
C GLN A 17 -23.52 -26.75 8.37
N THR A 18 -24.03 -25.53 8.36
CA THR A 18 -23.24 -24.34 8.01
C THR A 18 -22.24 -24.04 9.12
N ASN A 19 -22.67 -24.05 10.38
CA ASN A 19 -21.80 -23.89 11.53
C ASN A 19 -20.71 -24.95 11.61
N TYR A 20 -21.06 -26.23 11.38
CA TYR A 20 -20.10 -27.33 11.34
C TYR A 20 -19.05 -27.17 10.22
N LYS A 21 -19.43 -26.66 9.03
CA LYS A 21 -18.48 -26.36 7.94
C LYS A 21 -17.56 -25.22 8.32
N ILE A 22 -18.10 -24.15 8.90
CA ILE A 22 -17.31 -22.98 9.34
C ILE A 22 -16.32 -23.39 10.43
N GLU A 23 -16.76 -24.13 11.46
CA GLU A 23 -15.87 -24.64 12.51
C GLU A 23 -14.78 -25.57 11.97
N LYS A 24 -15.09 -26.38 10.97
CA LYS A 24 -14.13 -27.29 10.34
C LYS A 24 -13.11 -26.52 9.49
N GLU A 25 -13.50 -25.43 8.83
CA GLU A 25 -12.58 -24.55 8.10
C GLU A 25 -11.70 -23.72 9.05
N ILE A 26 -12.26 -23.18 10.12
CA ILE A 26 -11.48 -22.49 11.17
C ILE A 26 -10.44 -23.44 11.78
N LYS A 27 -10.84 -24.66 12.17
CA LYS A 27 -9.90 -25.66 12.68
C LYS A 27 -8.82 -26.03 11.66
N LYS A 28 -9.14 -26.10 10.38
CA LYS A 28 -8.17 -26.37 9.32
C LYS A 28 -7.15 -25.23 9.18
N GLN A 29 -7.58 -23.98 9.25
CA GLN A 29 -6.68 -22.82 9.23
C GLN A 29 -5.78 -22.75 10.48
N GLU A 30 -6.35 -23.03 11.66
CA GLU A 30 -5.58 -23.12 12.90
C GLU A 30 -4.55 -24.24 12.87
N ILE A 31 -4.89 -25.41 12.30
CA ILE A 31 -3.96 -26.52 12.15
C ILE A 31 -2.78 -26.15 11.25
N VAL A 32 -3.03 -25.52 10.10
CA VAL A 32 -1.96 -25.10 9.18
C VAL A 32 -1.02 -24.10 9.86
N ARG A 33 -1.56 -23.13 10.58
CA ARG A 33 -0.77 -22.15 11.33
C ARG A 33 0.01 -22.79 12.48
N ASN A 34 -0.64 -23.66 13.25
CA ASN A 34 -0.05 -24.34 14.39
C ASN A 34 0.98 -25.41 13.99
N GLU A 35 0.72 -26.18 12.94
CA GLU A 35 1.67 -27.17 12.42
C GLU A 35 3.00 -26.54 12.07
N PHE A 36 2.96 -25.33 11.49
CA PHE A 36 4.15 -24.57 11.18
C PHE A 36 4.92 -24.09 12.43
N LEU A 37 4.20 -23.68 13.49
CA LEU A 37 4.79 -23.19 14.74
C LEU A 37 5.41 -24.31 15.58
N TYR A 38 4.79 -25.52 15.59
CA TYR A 38 5.22 -26.64 16.45
C TYR A 38 6.48 -27.35 16.00
N HIS A 39 7.06 -27.04 14.84
CA HIS A 39 8.26 -27.72 14.33
C HIS A 39 9.58 -27.04 14.70
N GLY A 40 9.63 -26.20 15.74
CA GLY A 40 10.87 -25.58 16.22
C GLY A 40 11.46 -24.52 15.28
N ASN A 41 10.63 -23.92 14.42
CA ASN A 41 11.01 -22.95 13.42
C ASN A 41 10.75 -21.51 13.88
N SER A 42 10.70 -21.23 15.18
CA SER A 42 10.51 -19.90 15.74
C SER A 42 11.71 -19.42 16.53
N VAL A 43 11.88 -18.11 16.63
CA VAL A 43 13.00 -17.46 17.31
C VAL A 43 12.54 -16.17 17.98
N GLY A 44 13.32 -15.75 18.98
CA GLY A 44 13.12 -14.50 19.69
C GLY A 44 12.00 -14.54 20.71
N LYS A 45 11.81 -13.42 21.41
CA LYS A 45 10.84 -13.27 22.49
C LYS A 45 9.40 -13.46 22.03
N TYR A 46 9.12 -13.15 20.76
CA TYR A 46 7.80 -13.16 20.17
C TYR A 46 7.57 -14.35 19.25
N GLU A 47 8.46 -15.35 19.28
CA GLU A 47 8.33 -16.63 18.58
C GLU A 47 8.09 -16.47 17.06
N PHE A 48 8.84 -15.56 16.42
CA PHE A 48 8.71 -15.36 14.97
C PHE A 48 9.17 -16.58 14.19
N PRO A 49 8.41 -17.04 13.19
CA PRO A 49 8.87 -18.04 12.24
C PRO A 49 10.15 -17.61 11.54
N ILE A 50 11.02 -18.56 11.21
CA ILE A 50 12.35 -18.27 10.60
C ILE A 50 12.26 -18.41 9.09
N ILE A 51 12.52 -17.32 8.36
CA ILE A 51 12.84 -17.38 6.94
C ILE A 51 14.31 -17.77 6.81
N ARG A 52 14.56 -18.94 6.25
CA ARG A 52 15.90 -19.49 6.07
C ARG A 52 16.60 -18.83 4.89
N LYS A 53 17.91 -18.70 4.97
CA LYS A 53 18.71 -18.27 3.82
C LYS A 53 18.60 -19.27 2.68
N GLN A 54 18.52 -18.75 1.48
CA GLN A 54 18.46 -19.53 0.25
C GLN A 54 19.48 -19.00 -0.75
N ASP A 55 20.01 -19.89 -1.56
CA ASP A 55 20.87 -19.52 -2.69
C ASP A 55 19.99 -19.14 -3.88
N ILE A 56 19.84 -17.84 -4.10
CA ILE A 56 18.96 -17.28 -5.13
C ILE A 56 19.81 -16.50 -6.15
N ASP A 57 19.69 -16.85 -7.43
CA ASP A 57 20.36 -16.12 -8.50
C ASP A 57 19.72 -14.73 -8.66
N VAL A 58 20.37 -13.73 -8.08
CA VAL A 58 19.87 -12.34 -8.07
C VAL A 58 19.79 -11.71 -9.45
N ASN A 59 20.53 -12.23 -10.45
CA ASN A 59 20.47 -11.75 -11.82
C ASN A 59 19.15 -12.13 -12.51
N LYS A 60 18.43 -13.10 -11.98
CA LYS A 60 17.10 -13.51 -12.48
C LYS A 60 15.96 -12.73 -11.85
N ILE A 61 16.23 -11.88 -10.87
CA ILE A 61 15.17 -11.11 -10.19
C ILE A 61 14.62 -10.05 -11.14
N LYS A 62 13.33 -10.17 -11.41
CA LYS A 62 12.54 -9.21 -12.19
C LYS A 62 11.25 -8.99 -11.45
N LEU A 63 11.06 -7.81 -10.88
CA LEU A 63 9.93 -7.52 -10.01
C LEU A 63 8.59 -7.47 -10.76
N LEU A 64 7.57 -8.02 -10.14
CA LEU A 64 6.16 -7.88 -10.51
C LEU A 64 5.35 -7.65 -9.23
N SER A 65 4.46 -6.66 -9.25
CA SER A 65 3.59 -6.41 -8.11
C SER A 65 2.61 -7.56 -7.88
N TYR A 66 2.35 -7.88 -6.63
CA TYR A 66 1.35 -8.89 -6.30
C TYR A 66 -0.04 -8.59 -6.89
N VAL A 67 -0.42 -7.32 -7.01
CA VAL A 67 -1.71 -6.92 -7.60
C VAL A 67 -1.81 -7.24 -9.09
N ASP A 68 -0.69 -7.42 -9.78
CA ASP A 68 -0.63 -7.76 -11.19
C ASP A 68 -0.53 -9.27 -11.44
N THR A 69 -0.52 -10.10 -10.37
CA THR A 69 -0.43 -11.55 -10.47
C THR A 69 -1.76 -12.16 -10.92
N LYS A 70 -1.70 -13.19 -11.79
CA LYS A 70 -2.86 -13.90 -12.32
C LYS A 70 -2.88 -15.35 -11.85
N ALA A 71 -4.07 -15.97 -11.79
CA ALA A 71 -4.22 -17.37 -11.39
C ALA A 71 -3.52 -18.35 -12.34
N ASP A 72 -3.53 -18.09 -13.65
CA ASP A 72 -2.76 -18.79 -14.69
C ASP A 72 -1.97 -17.75 -15.50
N ASP A 73 -0.81 -17.37 -14.97
CA ASP A 73 0.05 -16.38 -15.61
C ASP A 73 1.03 -17.07 -16.55
N LYS A 74 0.81 -16.93 -17.87
CA LYS A 74 1.63 -17.56 -18.88
C LYS A 74 2.89 -16.75 -19.23
N GLU A 75 2.90 -15.46 -18.89
CA GLU A 75 3.91 -14.50 -19.35
C GLU A 75 4.94 -14.17 -18.27
N ASN A 76 4.57 -14.23 -16.98
CA ASN A 76 5.35 -13.68 -15.88
C ASN A 76 5.93 -14.72 -14.91
N LYS A 77 6.01 -16.01 -15.29
CA LYS A 77 6.52 -17.08 -14.42
C LYS A 77 7.98 -16.89 -14.00
N ASP A 78 8.77 -16.13 -14.76
CA ASP A 78 10.14 -15.76 -14.47
C ASP A 78 10.27 -14.57 -13.50
N LYS A 79 9.15 -14.01 -13.03
CA LYS A 79 9.14 -12.83 -12.18
C LYS A 79 9.29 -13.17 -10.70
N THR A 80 9.75 -12.17 -9.96
CA THR A 80 9.79 -12.15 -8.49
C THR A 80 8.67 -11.27 -7.99
N ILE A 81 7.79 -11.82 -7.16
CA ILE A 81 6.61 -11.11 -6.69
C ILE A 81 6.97 -10.26 -5.46
N HIS A 82 6.61 -8.98 -5.52
CA HIS A 82 6.75 -8.05 -4.40
C HIS A 82 5.40 -7.54 -3.90
N PHE A 83 5.38 -7.05 -2.63
CA PHE A 83 4.19 -6.59 -1.92
C PHE A 83 4.30 -5.12 -1.49
N PHE A 84 5.12 -4.32 -2.17
CA PHE A 84 5.25 -2.88 -1.92
C PHE A 84 4.03 -2.13 -2.43
N THR A 85 2.92 -2.30 -1.73
CA THR A 85 1.60 -1.72 -1.96
C THR A 85 0.82 -1.73 -0.65
N HIS A 86 -0.40 -1.21 -0.62
CA HIS A 86 -1.21 -1.18 0.59
C HIS A 86 -1.54 -2.59 1.11
N ASP A 87 -1.48 -2.79 2.43
CA ASP A 87 -1.67 -4.08 3.11
C ASP A 87 -2.96 -4.79 2.71
N TRP A 88 -4.07 -4.05 2.63
CA TRP A 88 -5.40 -4.59 2.31
C TRP A 88 -5.45 -5.27 0.91
N LYS A 89 -4.55 -4.91 -0.02
CA LYS A 89 -4.47 -5.53 -1.34
C LYS A 89 -3.89 -6.93 -1.30
N PHE A 90 -3.11 -7.25 -0.28
CA PHE A 90 -2.44 -8.54 -0.15
C PHE A 90 -2.68 -9.28 1.17
N GLU A 91 -3.48 -8.77 2.10
CA GLU A 91 -3.77 -9.39 3.41
C GLU A 91 -4.16 -10.87 3.28
N LYS A 92 -4.85 -11.23 2.21
CA LYS A 92 -5.28 -12.60 1.91
C LYS A 92 -4.13 -13.61 1.76
N VAL A 93 -2.88 -13.17 1.50
CA VAL A 93 -1.75 -14.11 1.46
C VAL A 93 -1.44 -14.72 2.83
N TYR A 94 -1.85 -14.02 3.90
CA TYR A 94 -1.78 -14.52 5.26
C TYR A 94 -3.11 -15.18 5.69
N GLU A 95 -4.25 -14.55 5.39
CA GLU A 95 -5.56 -15.01 5.81
C GLU A 95 -6.00 -16.30 5.09
N ASN A 96 -5.72 -16.40 3.79
CA ASN A 96 -6.10 -17.52 2.92
C ASN A 96 -4.86 -18.16 2.26
N ALA A 97 -3.83 -18.44 3.07
CA ALA A 97 -2.50 -18.80 2.59
C ALA A 97 -2.48 -19.99 1.62
N ASP A 98 -3.25 -21.05 1.86
CA ASP A 98 -3.31 -22.22 0.97
C ASP A 98 -3.88 -21.88 -0.41
N LYS A 99 -4.92 -21.04 -0.44
CA LYS A 99 -5.55 -20.62 -1.70
C LYS A 99 -4.61 -19.71 -2.51
N GLU A 100 -3.99 -18.76 -1.84
CA GLU A 100 -3.04 -17.84 -2.50
C GLU A 100 -1.75 -18.56 -2.93
N LEU A 101 -1.33 -19.62 -2.21
CA LEU A 101 -0.19 -20.44 -2.59
C LEU A 101 -0.33 -21.01 -4.00
N GLU A 102 -1.53 -21.49 -4.37
CA GLU A 102 -1.77 -22.06 -5.70
C GLU A 102 -1.47 -21.06 -6.83
N LYS A 103 -1.75 -19.79 -6.60
CA LYS A 103 -1.42 -18.72 -7.52
C LYS A 103 0.07 -18.36 -7.49
N LEU A 104 0.65 -18.28 -6.30
CA LEU A 104 2.01 -17.76 -6.11
C LEU A 104 3.10 -18.77 -6.50
N LYS A 105 2.86 -20.08 -6.38
CA LYS A 105 3.84 -21.14 -6.67
C LYS A 105 4.33 -21.21 -8.12
N GLN A 106 3.68 -20.51 -9.04
CA GLN A 106 4.06 -20.47 -10.45
C GLN A 106 5.20 -19.48 -10.76
N TYR A 107 5.52 -18.57 -9.84
CA TYR A 107 6.52 -17.53 -10.04
C TYR A 107 7.91 -17.96 -9.58
N TYR A 108 8.95 -17.31 -10.12
CA TYR A 108 10.34 -17.65 -9.84
C TYR A 108 10.71 -17.49 -8.36
N CYS A 109 10.32 -16.39 -7.75
CA CYS A 109 10.65 -16.05 -6.38
C CYS A 109 9.57 -15.15 -5.76
N LEU A 110 9.44 -15.18 -4.45
CA LEU A 110 8.55 -14.30 -3.69
C LEU A 110 9.38 -13.44 -2.73
N LEU A 111 9.05 -12.18 -2.58
CA LEU A 111 9.46 -11.40 -1.42
C LEU A 111 8.51 -11.71 -0.27
N SER A 112 8.97 -11.73 0.98
CA SER A 112 8.04 -11.80 2.10
C SER A 112 7.19 -10.53 2.15
N PRO A 113 5.88 -10.60 2.52
CA PRO A 113 4.97 -9.46 2.41
C PRO A 113 5.38 -8.30 3.31
N ASP A 114 5.44 -7.09 2.75
CA ASP A 114 5.84 -5.88 3.48
C ASP A 114 4.64 -5.26 4.22
N PHE A 115 4.16 -5.95 5.28
CA PHE A 115 3.12 -5.41 6.14
C PHE A 115 3.59 -4.13 6.83
N SER A 116 2.76 -3.11 6.80
CA SER A 116 3.07 -1.76 7.26
C SER A 116 3.56 -1.68 8.70
N MET A 117 4.58 -0.87 8.92
CA MET A 117 5.13 -0.54 10.23
C MET A 117 5.34 0.98 10.33
N PHE A 118 4.40 1.68 10.98
CA PHE A 118 4.47 3.13 11.17
C PHE A 118 4.90 3.47 12.60
N THR A 119 5.61 4.57 12.78
CA THR A 119 6.10 5.03 14.10
C THR A 119 4.97 5.34 15.08
N ASN A 120 3.80 5.76 14.60
CA ASN A 120 2.59 6.01 15.39
C ASN A 120 1.70 4.78 15.59
N MET A 121 2.08 3.63 14.99
CA MET A 121 1.34 2.37 15.15
C MET A 121 1.63 1.76 16.53
N PRO A 122 0.61 1.24 17.25
CA PRO A 122 0.84 0.49 18.49
C PRO A 122 1.84 -0.66 18.29
N ILE A 123 2.78 -0.83 19.23
CA ILE A 123 3.81 -1.87 19.16
C ILE A 123 3.24 -3.27 18.93
N ALA A 124 2.09 -3.58 19.53
CA ALA A 124 1.42 -4.87 19.33
C ALA A 124 1.06 -5.13 17.85
N LEU A 125 0.63 -4.09 17.12
CA LEU A 125 0.33 -4.19 15.69
C LEU A 125 1.60 -4.29 14.86
N GLN A 126 2.66 -3.57 15.21
CA GLN A 126 3.97 -3.70 14.55
C GLN A 126 4.54 -5.12 14.72
N ILE A 127 4.43 -5.71 15.92
CA ILE A 127 4.81 -7.11 16.18
C ILE A 127 3.98 -8.06 15.29
N ALA A 128 2.66 -7.81 15.17
CA ALA A 128 1.79 -8.61 14.31
C ALA A 128 2.17 -8.49 12.82
N SER A 129 2.56 -7.29 12.34
CA SER A 129 3.04 -7.08 10.98
C SER A 129 4.33 -7.88 10.71
N VAL A 130 5.30 -7.84 11.63
CA VAL A 130 6.53 -8.66 11.53
C VAL A 130 6.19 -10.15 11.55
N PHE A 131 5.29 -10.59 12.44
CA PHE A 131 4.87 -11.99 12.51
C PHE A 131 4.26 -12.46 11.19
N LYS A 132 3.31 -11.72 10.62
CA LYS A 132 2.69 -12.04 9.33
C LYS A 132 3.74 -12.14 8.20
N ASN A 133 4.68 -11.17 8.14
CA ASN A 133 5.77 -11.20 7.16
C ASN A 133 6.60 -12.48 7.27
N ARG A 134 7.08 -12.80 8.48
CA ARG A 134 7.91 -13.99 8.72
C ARG A 134 7.14 -15.27 8.48
N TRP A 135 5.89 -15.32 8.93
CA TRP A 135 5.04 -16.49 8.76
C TRP A 135 4.81 -16.83 7.29
N CYS A 136 4.44 -15.83 6.46
CA CYS A 136 4.22 -16.05 5.03
C CYS A 136 5.51 -16.53 4.36
N GLY A 137 6.65 -15.88 4.63
CA GLY A 137 7.92 -16.26 4.02
C GLY A 137 8.34 -17.68 4.37
N ALA A 138 8.28 -18.03 5.64
CA ALA A 138 8.65 -19.35 6.12
C ALA A 138 7.66 -20.44 5.65
N TYR A 139 6.35 -20.12 5.61
CA TYR A 139 5.32 -20.99 5.06
C TYR A 139 5.60 -21.31 3.58
N TRP A 140 5.88 -20.32 2.76
CA TRP A 140 6.20 -20.53 1.34
C TRP A 140 7.48 -21.35 1.15
N GLN A 141 8.52 -21.11 1.98
CA GLN A 141 9.73 -21.94 1.96
C GLN A 141 9.43 -23.40 2.31
N SER A 142 8.53 -23.68 3.26
CA SER A 142 8.10 -25.03 3.60
C SER A 142 7.39 -25.75 2.45
N LYS A 143 6.88 -24.99 1.48
CA LYS A 143 6.27 -25.49 0.24
C LYS A 143 7.25 -25.55 -0.93
N GLY A 144 8.54 -25.29 -0.68
CA GLY A 144 9.61 -25.39 -1.67
C GLY A 144 9.79 -24.17 -2.57
N LEU A 145 9.21 -23.01 -2.21
CA LEU A 145 9.35 -21.79 -2.99
C LEU A 145 10.64 -21.04 -2.61
N ASN A 146 11.17 -20.29 -3.58
CA ASN A 146 12.22 -19.31 -3.33
C ASN A 146 11.62 -18.08 -2.65
N VAL A 147 12.21 -17.66 -1.53
CA VAL A 147 11.74 -16.51 -0.76
C VAL A 147 12.91 -15.63 -0.34
N ILE A 148 12.81 -14.35 -0.61
CA ILE A 148 13.73 -13.33 -0.08
C ILE A 148 12.99 -12.55 1.02
N PRO A 149 13.51 -12.49 2.26
CA PRO A 149 12.90 -11.72 3.31
C PRO A 149 12.96 -10.22 3.04
N VAL A 150 11.83 -9.54 3.19
CA VAL A 150 11.75 -8.09 3.29
C VAL A 150 11.96 -7.69 4.74
N VAL A 151 12.84 -6.72 4.96
CA VAL A 151 13.15 -6.18 6.28
C VAL A 151 12.67 -4.76 6.36
N SER A 152 11.76 -4.50 7.27
CA SER A 152 11.24 -3.18 7.58
C SER A 152 11.32 -2.89 9.08
N TRP A 153 11.33 -1.63 9.43
CA TRP A 153 11.37 -1.12 10.80
C TRP A 153 10.64 0.22 10.88
N SER A 154 10.23 0.62 12.07
CA SER A 154 9.64 1.93 12.33
C SER A 154 10.64 2.85 13.03
N ASP A 155 10.69 2.82 14.35
CA ASP A 155 11.65 3.54 15.20
C ASP A 155 12.51 2.55 16.00
N GLU A 156 13.38 3.08 16.87
CA GLU A 156 14.30 2.26 17.70
C GLU A 156 13.58 1.24 18.58
N LYS A 157 12.30 1.48 18.97
CA LYS A 157 11.50 0.52 19.76
C LYS A 157 11.20 -0.74 18.97
N SER A 158 11.10 -0.64 17.65
CA SER A 158 10.88 -1.79 16.80
C SER A 158 12.12 -2.70 16.67
N PHE A 159 13.31 -2.18 16.97
CA PHE A 159 14.56 -2.95 16.86
C PHE A 159 14.60 -4.15 17.80
N ASP A 160 13.81 -4.15 18.86
CA ASP A 160 13.70 -5.29 19.77
C ASP A 160 13.11 -6.55 19.13
N PHE A 161 12.47 -6.41 17.93
CA PHE A 161 11.79 -7.54 17.30
C PHE A 161 11.83 -7.54 15.76
N CYS A 162 11.99 -6.40 15.09
CA CYS A 162 11.80 -6.33 13.62
C CYS A 162 12.88 -7.06 12.81
N PHE A 163 14.01 -7.41 13.41
CA PHE A 163 15.09 -8.15 12.77
C PHE A 163 15.07 -9.65 13.09
N ASP A 164 14.24 -10.09 14.04
CA ASP A 164 14.09 -11.50 14.37
C ASP A 164 13.38 -12.28 13.24
N GLY A 165 13.61 -13.59 13.20
CA GLY A 165 12.98 -14.46 12.21
C GLY A 165 13.62 -14.41 10.81
N ILE A 166 14.83 -13.87 10.68
CA ILE A 166 15.63 -13.91 9.45
C ILE A 166 16.97 -14.57 9.78
N GLU A 167 17.33 -15.60 9.03
CA GLU A 167 18.60 -16.29 9.22
C GLU A 167 19.80 -15.41 8.85
N GLU A 168 20.83 -15.41 9.69
CA GLU A 168 22.06 -14.66 9.44
C GLU A 168 22.71 -15.05 8.11
N GLY A 169 23.15 -14.04 7.35
CA GLY A 169 23.74 -14.23 6.02
C GLY A 169 22.74 -14.38 4.89
N SER A 170 21.44 -14.14 5.14
CA SER A 170 20.41 -14.10 4.08
C SER A 170 20.68 -12.98 3.09
N ILE A 171 20.25 -13.17 1.83
CA ILE A 171 19.93 -12.06 0.94
C ILE A 171 18.67 -11.41 1.50
N VAL A 172 18.63 -10.08 1.64
CA VAL A 172 17.49 -9.36 2.17
C VAL A 172 17.02 -8.28 1.20
N PHE A 173 15.75 -7.94 1.27
CA PHE A 173 15.17 -6.83 0.55
C PHE A 173 14.76 -5.71 1.51
N VAL A 174 15.08 -4.46 1.17
CA VAL A 174 14.63 -3.25 1.89
C VAL A 174 13.92 -2.31 0.91
N CYS A 175 13.15 -1.37 1.43
CA CYS A 175 12.40 -0.41 0.62
C CYS A 175 12.74 1.02 1.05
N THR A 176 13.25 1.82 0.13
CA THR A 176 13.52 3.26 0.33
C THR A 176 12.42 4.15 -0.26
N TYR A 177 11.46 3.56 -1.00
CA TYR A 177 10.43 4.28 -1.76
C TYR A 177 9.61 5.26 -0.92
N TYR A 178 9.32 4.89 0.34
CA TYR A 178 8.54 5.72 1.26
C TYR A 178 9.41 6.49 2.25
N CYS A 179 10.74 6.35 2.18
CA CYS A 179 11.68 6.91 3.16
C CYS A 179 12.50 8.09 2.60
N GLU A 180 12.16 8.62 1.43
CA GLU A 180 12.94 9.65 0.72
C GLU A 180 13.22 10.90 1.56
N ASN A 181 12.34 11.23 2.51
CA ASN A 181 12.45 12.41 3.36
C ASN A 181 12.96 12.11 4.77
N ASP A 182 13.29 10.87 5.09
CA ASP A 182 13.74 10.43 6.42
C ASP A 182 14.93 9.46 6.35
N GLU A 183 15.96 9.86 5.58
CA GLU A 183 17.19 9.07 5.45
C GLU A 183 17.84 8.76 6.81
N ILE A 184 17.79 9.70 7.77
CA ILE A 184 18.43 9.52 9.08
C ILE A 184 17.81 8.37 9.84
N SER A 185 16.48 8.34 9.97
CA SER A 185 15.76 7.26 10.65
C SER A 185 15.93 5.93 9.91
N PHE A 186 15.81 5.94 8.57
CA PHE A 186 16.06 4.76 7.77
C PHE A 186 17.46 4.20 8.02
N MET A 187 18.50 5.04 7.94
CA MET A 187 19.90 4.62 8.11
C MET A 187 20.21 4.13 9.53
N THR A 188 19.48 4.60 10.54
CA THR A 188 19.61 4.10 11.91
C THR A 188 19.21 2.63 11.97
N GLY A 189 18.02 2.28 11.46
CA GLY A 189 17.56 0.88 11.40
C GLY A 189 18.37 0.05 10.41
N TYR A 190 18.81 0.60 9.28
CA TYR A 190 19.65 -0.08 8.30
C TYR A 190 20.97 -0.57 8.91
N ARG A 191 21.64 0.29 9.70
CA ARG A 191 22.89 -0.10 10.40
C ARG A 191 22.64 -1.20 11.44
N GLU A 192 21.52 -1.14 12.15
CA GLU A 192 21.16 -2.17 13.12
C GLU A 192 20.80 -3.50 12.42
N MET A 193 20.11 -3.44 11.28
CA MET A 193 19.85 -4.60 10.42
C MET A 193 21.15 -5.27 9.97
N LEU A 194 22.12 -4.49 9.45
CA LEU A 194 23.42 -5.02 9.02
C LEU A 194 24.16 -5.72 10.16
N LYS A 195 24.08 -5.18 11.37
CA LYS A 195 24.75 -5.75 12.56
C LYS A 195 24.11 -7.06 13.00
N ARG A 196 22.77 -7.17 12.96
CA ARG A 196 22.04 -8.34 13.49
C ARG A 196 21.88 -9.45 12.46
N ILE A 197 21.51 -9.12 11.23
CA ILE A 197 21.25 -10.10 10.16
C ILE A 197 22.54 -10.44 9.41
N LYS A 198 23.49 -9.51 9.33
CA LYS A 198 24.73 -9.62 8.54
C LYS A 198 24.46 -10.17 7.14
N PRO A 199 23.58 -9.51 6.36
CA PRO A 199 23.13 -10.04 5.09
C PRO A 199 24.31 -10.23 4.14
N SER A 200 24.27 -11.31 3.34
CA SER A 200 25.24 -11.54 2.28
C SER A 200 25.11 -10.55 1.13
N LEU A 201 23.89 -10.05 0.91
CA LEU A 201 23.56 -9.04 -0.08
C LEU A 201 22.29 -8.29 0.33
N VAL A 202 22.26 -7.00 0.06
CA VAL A 202 21.06 -6.17 0.23
C VAL A 202 20.51 -5.80 -1.13
N LEU A 203 19.22 -6.06 -1.34
CA LEU A 203 18.45 -5.62 -2.48
C LEU A 203 17.56 -4.47 -2.02
N CYS A 204 17.39 -3.46 -2.84
CA CYS A 204 16.64 -2.25 -2.49
C CYS A 204 15.53 -1.98 -3.51
N TYR A 205 14.31 -1.81 -3.05
CA TYR A 205 13.23 -1.27 -3.87
C TYR A 205 13.32 0.24 -3.88
N ASP A 206 13.50 0.79 -5.06
CA ASP A 206 13.87 2.18 -5.34
C ASP A 206 15.38 2.45 -5.19
N GLU A 207 15.77 3.71 -5.30
CA GLU A 207 17.18 4.11 -5.21
C GLU A 207 17.70 4.00 -3.77
N PRO A 208 18.83 3.34 -3.56
CA PRO A 208 19.46 3.29 -2.25
C PRO A 208 20.01 4.68 -1.89
N PHE A 209 20.00 5.01 -0.60
CA PHE A 209 20.73 6.18 -0.10
C PHE A 209 22.25 5.99 -0.29
N ASP A 210 22.97 7.06 -0.57
CA ASP A 210 24.44 7.01 -0.72
C ASP A 210 25.12 6.40 0.50
N ALA A 211 24.58 6.63 1.70
CA ALA A 211 25.07 6.11 2.97
C ALA A 211 24.91 4.58 3.13
N MET A 212 24.10 3.90 2.31
CA MET A 212 23.97 2.43 2.33
C MET A 212 25.21 1.72 1.75
N GLY A 213 26.05 2.45 1.01
CA GLY A 213 27.29 1.91 0.44
C GLY A 213 27.07 1.23 -0.92
N LYS A 214 28.15 0.56 -1.42
CA LYS A 214 28.17 0.05 -2.80
C LYS A 214 27.63 -1.38 -2.96
N ASN A 215 27.39 -2.11 -1.88
CA ASN A 215 26.95 -3.51 -1.91
C ASN A 215 25.41 -3.64 -1.86
N VAL A 216 24.71 -2.74 -2.55
CA VAL A 216 23.26 -2.73 -2.66
C VAL A 216 22.88 -2.77 -4.13
N ILE A 217 21.97 -3.68 -4.50
CA ILE A 217 21.39 -3.74 -5.85
C ILE A 217 20.03 -3.09 -5.82
N SER A 218 19.83 -2.06 -6.66
CA SER A 218 18.59 -1.31 -6.76
C SER A 218 17.63 -1.93 -7.79
N PHE A 219 16.35 -1.96 -7.43
CA PHE A 219 15.23 -2.30 -8.30
C PHE A 219 14.25 -1.15 -8.33
N LEU A 220 14.18 -0.44 -9.43
CA LEU A 220 13.30 0.72 -9.57
C LEU A 220 11.83 0.29 -9.63
N PRO A 221 10.93 1.03 -8.97
CA PRO A 221 9.50 0.83 -9.10
C PRO A 221 9.04 0.85 -10.56
N THR A 222 8.04 0.02 -10.89
CA THR A 222 7.44 0.02 -12.24
C THR A 222 6.87 1.38 -12.63
N THR A 223 6.45 2.18 -11.65
CA THR A 223 6.07 3.58 -11.85
C THR A 223 7.18 4.44 -12.47
N TYR A 224 8.44 4.01 -12.40
CA TYR A 224 9.58 4.67 -13.04
C TYR A 224 10.04 4.00 -14.34
N GLU A 225 9.39 2.94 -14.80
CA GLU A 225 9.78 2.27 -16.07
C GLU A 225 9.68 3.22 -17.27
N TRP A 226 8.74 4.18 -17.25
CA TRP A 226 8.65 5.23 -18.24
C TRP A 226 9.91 6.09 -18.34
N ILE A 227 10.69 6.21 -17.25
CA ILE A 227 11.96 6.97 -17.26
C ILE A 227 12.95 6.33 -18.22
N LYS A 228 12.93 4.98 -18.32
CA LYS A 228 13.79 4.24 -19.26
C LYS A 228 13.47 4.56 -20.72
N THR A 229 12.28 5.09 -20.99
CA THR A 229 11.86 5.52 -22.34
C THR A 229 12.29 6.95 -22.68
N LEU A 230 12.75 7.73 -21.67
CA LEU A 230 13.25 9.07 -21.89
C LEU A 230 14.63 9.07 -22.53
N PRO A 231 15.01 10.16 -23.24
CA PRO A 231 16.38 10.37 -23.68
C PRO A 231 17.38 10.32 -22.51
N PRO A 232 18.61 9.80 -22.70
CA PRO A 232 19.59 9.64 -21.61
C PRO A 232 19.85 10.89 -20.79
N GLN A 233 19.77 12.07 -21.40
CA GLN A 233 19.94 13.37 -20.72
C GLN A 233 18.79 13.66 -19.76
N GLU A 234 17.56 13.30 -20.11
CA GLU A 234 16.41 13.49 -19.26
C GLU A 234 16.36 12.44 -18.14
N GLN A 235 16.80 11.20 -18.41
CA GLN A 235 17.02 10.20 -17.37
C GLN A 235 18.02 10.69 -16.33
N ALA A 236 19.20 11.16 -16.79
CA ALA A 236 20.22 11.68 -15.91
C ALA A 236 19.73 12.91 -15.10
N ARG A 237 18.94 13.78 -15.73
CA ARG A 237 18.31 14.93 -15.07
C ARG A 237 17.32 14.49 -13.99
N PHE A 238 16.47 13.48 -14.28
CA PHE A 238 15.53 12.93 -13.30
C PHE A 238 16.25 12.40 -12.06
N TYR A 239 17.26 11.56 -12.26
CA TYR A 239 18.04 11.00 -11.15
C TYR A 239 18.83 12.07 -10.40
N LEU A 240 19.38 13.05 -11.11
CA LEU A 240 20.08 14.19 -10.49
C LEU A 240 19.10 15.04 -9.65
N GLU A 241 17.92 15.33 -10.16
CA GLU A 241 16.90 16.09 -9.43
C GLU A 241 16.37 15.29 -8.22
N LYS A 242 16.19 13.96 -8.33
CA LYS A 242 15.86 13.10 -7.22
C LYS A 242 16.98 13.09 -6.17
N LYS A 243 18.23 12.96 -6.60
CA LYS A 243 19.41 13.02 -5.71
C LYS A 243 19.59 14.38 -5.06
N LEU A 244 19.39 15.49 -5.81
CA LEU A 244 19.47 16.84 -5.27
C LEU A 244 18.37 17.13 -4.24
N ARG A 245 17.18 16.53 -4.34
CA ARG A 245 16.17 16.63 -3.27
C ARG A 245 16.64 16.00 -1.98
N ASN A 246 17.37 14.89 -2.06
CA ASN A 246 17.93 14.21 -0.90
C ASN A 246 19.15 14.96 -0.35
N VAL A 247 19.89 15.71 -1.19
CA VAL A 247 21.12 16.46 -0.82
C VAL A 247 20.80 17.91 -0.45
N ILE A 248 19.82 18.55 -1.07
CA ILE A 248 19.21 19.80 -0.60
C ILE A 248 18.15 19.44 0.46
N GLY A 249 18.50 18.60 1.40
CA GLY A 249 17.95 18.69 2.73
C GLY A 249 18.20 20.14 3.15
N LEU A 250 17.22 20.99 2.93
CA LEU A 250 17.22 22.37 3.35
C LEU A 250 17.64 22.31 4.80
N ASP A 251 18.80 22.91 5.11
CA ASP A 251 19.31 22.93 6.47
C ASP A 251 18.17 23.30 7.42
N PRO A 252 17.74 22.40 8.30
CA PRO A 252 16.64 22.67 9.22
C PRO A 252 16.87 23.95 10.04
N SER A 253 18.12 24.36 10.22
CA SER A 253 18.50 25.57 10.95
C SER A 253 18.24 26.87 10.16
N SER A 254 18.09 26.80 8.84
CA SER A 254 17.82 27.96 7.98
C SER A 254 16.35 28.39 7.95
N PHE A 255 15.44 27.63 8.53
CA PHE A 255 14.01 27.93 8.61
C PHE A 255 13.60 28.35 10.02
N LYS A 256 12.87 29.47 10.14
CA LYS A 256 12.15 29.79 11.38
C LYS A 256 10.98 28.81 11.50
N TYR A 257 11.15 27.81 12.35
CA TYR A 257 10.08 26.86 12.69
C TYR A 257 8.97 27.58 13.46
N ILE A 258 7.75 27.49 12.96
CA ILE A 258 6.55 27.78 13.76
C ILE A 258 6.28 26.50 14.54
N LYS A 259 6.47 26.59 15.87
CA LYS A 259 6.28 25.46 16.77
C LYS A 259 4.77 25.24 16.95
N TYR A 260 4.20 24.22 16.29
CA TYR A 260 2.89 23.68 16.66
C TYR A 260 3.06 22.70 17.84
N GLU A 261 2.01 22.53 18.64
CA GLU A 261 2.06 21.73 19.89
C GLU A 261 2.32 20.22 19.69
N ASP A 262 2.32 19.73 18.46
CA ASP A 262 2.75 18.38 18.14
C ASP A 262 4.25 18.39 17.75
N PRO A 263 5.16 17.82 18.57
CA PRO A 263 6.59 17.82 18.32
C PRO A 263 7.00 16.98 17.09
N TYR A 264 6.07 16.25 16.46
CA TYR A 264 6.33 15.33 15.34
C TYR A 264 5.89 15.89 13.98
N VAL A 265 5.09 16.96 13.92
CA VAL A 265 4.65 17.57 12.67
C VAL A 265 5.45 18.85 12.39
N ARG A 266 6.27 18.82 11.32
CA ARG A 266 7.00 19.99 10.84
C ARG A 266 6.28 20.57 9.64
N ASN A 267 5.80 21.82 9.77
CA ASN A 267 5.17 22.56 8.68
C ASN A 267 6.18 23.46 7.98
N ILE A 268 6.35 23.30 6.67
CA ILE A 268 7.31 24.05 5.84
C ILE A 268 6.57 25.11 5.04
N PRO A 269 6.91 26.40 5.14
CA PRO A 269 6.30 27.43 4.30
C PRO A 269 6.65 27.22 2.83
N THR A 270 5.67 26.94 2.00
CA THR A 270 5.81 26.68 0.56
C THR A 270 4.89 27.61 -0.24
N LYS A 271 5.30 28.04 -1.41
CA LYS A 271 4.40 28.80 -2.30
C LYS A 271 3.43 27.85 -2.99
N CYS A 272 2.13 28.11 -2.84
CA CYS A 272 1.11 27.38 -3.58
C CYS A 272 1.37 27.50 -5.10
N PRO A 273 1.50 26.39 -5.83
CA PRO A 273 1.84 26.42 -7.25
C PRO A 273 0.69 26.92 -8.14
N VAL A 274 -0.52 27.06 -7.58
CA VAL A 274 -1.70 27.59 -8.28
C VAL A 274 -1.86 29.10 -8.08
N CYS A 275 -1.92 29.56 -6.82
CA CYS A 275 -2.25 30.96 -6.51
C CYS A 275 -1.08 31.79 -6.00
N GLY A 276 0.09 31.19 -5.75
CA GLY A 276 1.31 31.85 -5.30
C GLY A 276 1.34 32.26 -3.81
N ARG A 277 0.26 32.04 -3.03
CA ARG A 277 0.25 32.32 -1.59
C ARG A 277 1.09 31.31 -0.83
N VAL A 278 1.62 31.72 0.32
CA VAL A 278 2.38 30.82 1.19
C VAL A 278 1.41 29.89 1.91
N VAL A 279 1.72 28.61 1.85
CA VAL A 279 0.99 27.49 2.48
C VAL A 279 1.96 26.80 3.43
N LEU A 280 1.48 26.34 4.55
CA LEU A 280 2.23 25.45 5.42
C LEU A 280 2.03 24.01 4.93
N VAL A 281 3.12 23.40 4.50
CA VAL A 281 3.12 22.01 4.00
C VAL A 281 3.76 21.14 5.07
N GLU A 282 3.13 20.02 5.38
CA GLU A 282 3.70 19.03 6.30
C GLU A 282 5.04 18.50 5.79
N GLN A 283 5.84 17.93 6.65
CA GLN A 283 7.19 17.43 6.35
C GLN A 283 7.22 16.47 5.15
N PHE A 284 6.11 15.80 4.85
CA PHE A 284 5.97 14.88 3.72
C PHE A 284 5.41 15.52 2.44
N GLY A 285 5.29 16.85 2.41
CA GLY A 285 4.98 17.60 1.19
C GLY A 285 3.51 17.87 0.93
N ASN A 286 2.59 17.57 1.85
CA ASN A 286 1.17 17.81 1.69
C ASN A 286 0.69 18.97 2.55
N GLY A 287 -0.07 19.89 1.94
CA GLY A 287 -0.71 21.00 2.65
C GLY A 287 -1.77 21.67 1.80
N GLU A 288 -2.98 21.82 2.34
CA GLU A 288 -4.06 22.50 1.64
C GLU A 288 -3.86 24.02 1.66
N CYS A 289 -4.00 24.66 0.52
CA CYS A 289 -3.96 26.11 0.41
C CYS A 289 -5.30 26.72 0.84
N GLU A 290 -5.33 27.39 1.99
CA GLU A 290 -6.51 28.06 2.52
C GLU A 290 -7.17 29.08 1.54
N ASN A 291 -6.38 29.58 0.56
CA ASN A 291 -6.89 30.55 -0.39
C ASN A 291 -7.57 29.94 -1.62
N CYS A 292 -7.06 28.82 -2.11
CA CYS A 292 -7.55 28.22 -3.36
C CYS A 292 -7.88 26.72 -3.23
N THR A 293 -7.81 26.18 -2.03
CA THR A 293 -8.11 24.77 -1.71
C THR A 293 -7.25 23.74 -2.45
N TRP A 294 -6.17 24.17 -3.13
CA TRP A 294 -5.24 23.26 -3.78
C TRP A 294 -4.36 22.56 -2.74
N ASN A 295 -4.34 21.25 -2.77
CA ASN A 295 -3.36 20.49 -2.00
C ASN A 295 -2.00 20.57 -2.69
N VAL A 296 -1.04 21.21 -2.01
CA VAL A 296 0.32 21.32 -2.50
C VAL A 296 1.00 19.98 -2.37
N ASP A 297 1.40 19.43 -3.50
CA ASP A 297 2.03 18.13 -3.62
C ASP A 297 3.21 18.26 -4.59
N ASN A 298 4.34 17.70 -4.22
CA ASN A 298 5.56 17.74 -5.02
C ASN A 298 5.43 17.01 -6.36
N ILE A 299 4.62 15.97 -6.43
CA ILE A 299 4.37 15.21 -7.66
C ILE A 299 3.64 16.07 -8.68
N ASN A 300 2.59 16.77 -8.27
CA ASN A 300 1.85 17.68 -9.13
C ASN A 300 2.69 18.88 -9.61
N ILE A 301 3.60 19.37 -8.79
CA ILE A 301 4.54 20.44 -9.20
C ILE A 301 5.46 19.94 -10.31
N LYS A 302 5.92 18.73 -10.22
CA LYS A 302 6.84 18.10 -11.16
C LYS A 302 6.17 17.65 -12.44
N PHE A 303 4.95 17.13 -12.33
CA PHE A 303 4.14 16.61 -13.44
C PHE A 303 2.82 17.35 -13.52
N PRO A 304 2.82 18.62 -14.00
CA PRO A 304 1.68 19.52 -13.87
C PRO A 304 0.45 19.11 -14.69
N ASP A 305 0.58 18.17 -15.61
CA ASP A 305 -0.53 17.61 -16.39
C ASP A 305 -1.06 16.29 -15.82
N ARG A 306 -0.38 15.72 -14.81
CA ARG A 306 -0.80 14.49 -14.18
C ARG A 306 -1.82 14.76 -13.07
N VAL A 307 -2.84 13.90 -12.99
CA VAL A 307 -3.80 13.89 -11.88
C VAL A 307 -3.27 12.96 -10.80
N GLU A 308 -3.03 13.50 -9.62
CA GLU A 308 -2.52 12.75 -8.46
C GLU A 308 -3.27 13.13 -7.19
N TYR A 309 -3.44 12.13 -6.32
CA TYR A 309 -3.98 12.35 -4.97
C TYR A 309 -3.10 13.37 -4.20
N PRO A 310 -3.70 14.26 -3.39
CA PRO A 310 -5.13 14.39 -3.12
C PRO A 310 -5.90 15.26 -4.11
N ASN A 311 -5.27 15.77 -5.15
CA ASN A 311 -5.93 16.62 -6.15
C ASN A 311 -6.57 15.76 -7.24
N MET A 312 -7.84 16.00 -7.52
CA MET A 312 -8.61 15.25 -8.52
C MET A 312 -8.51 15.85 -9.94
N ILE A 313 -7.66 16.85 -10.11
CA ILE A 313 -7.38 17.49 -11.41
C ILE A 313 -5.88 17.79 -11.49
N SER A 314 -5.36 17.91 -12.70
CA SER A 314 -3.97 18.27 -12.89
C SER A 314 -3.66 19.71 -12.45
N LEU A 315 -2.41 20.01 -12.07
CA LEU A 315 -1.98 21.35 -11.67
C LEU A 315 -2.22 22.38 -12.76
N ASN A 316 -1.99 22.03 -14.02
CA ASN A 316 -2.23 22.95 -15.14
C ASN A 316 -3.74 23.25 -15.33
N LYS A 317 -4.59 22.25 -15.14
CA LYS A 317 -6.06 22.44 -15.12
C LYS A 317 -6.48 23.35 -13.96
N ALA A 318 -5.94 23.13 -12.76
CA ALA A 318 -6.20 23.98 -11.59
C ALA A 318 -5.76 25.43 -11.81
N ARG A 319 -4.58 25.66 -12.36
CA ARG A 319 -4.08 27.00 -12.72
C ARG A 319 -4.99 27.72 -13.72
N LYS A 320 -5.53 26.98 -14.69
CA LYS A 320 -6.50 27.51 -15.66
C LYS A 320 -7.80 27.90 -14.96
N LEU A 321 -8.39 27.01 -14.18
CA LEU A 321 -9.63 27.25 -13.45
C LEU A 321 -9.51 28.41 -12.47
N TYR A 322 -8.37 28.51 -11.74
CA TYR A 322 -8.10 29.61 -10.83
C TYR A 322 -8.09 30.98 -11.55
N ARG A 323 -7.44 31.05 -12.72
CA ARG A 323 -7.42 32.28 -13.53
C ARG A 323 -8.81 32.66 -14.08
N GLU A 324 -9.66 31.67 -14.30
CA GLU A 324 -11.04 31.85 -14.75
C GLU A 324 -12.02 32.11 -13.57
N GLY A 325 -11.53 32.11 -12.32
CA GLY A 325 -12.37 32.27 -11.12
C GLY A 325 -13.32 31.10 -10.88
N LYS A 326 -13.00 29.91 -11.42
CA LYS A 326 -13.79 28.69 -11.29
C LYS A 326 -13.26 27.78 -10.16
N PRO A 327 -14.14 27.04 -9.47
CA PRO A 327 -13.71 26.08 -8.44
C PRO A 327 -12.93 24.91 -9.06
N PHE A 328 -12.07 24.28 -8.25
CA PHE A 328 -11.32 23.07 -8.61
C PHE A 328 -12.22 21.84 -8.48
N LYS A 329 -13.08 21.65 -9.45
CA LYS A 329 -13.97 20.51 -9.45
C LYS A 329 -13.56 19.54 -10.57
N PRO A 330 -13.41 18.23 -10.26
CA PRO A 330 -13.20 17.22 -11.29
C PRO A 330 -14.42 17.13 -12.20
N SER A 331 -14.22 16.82 -13.46
CA SER A 331 -15.31 16.38 -14.32
C SER A 331 -15.81 15.00 -13.88
N PHE A 332 -16.97 14.58 -14.35
CA PHE A 332 -17.46 13.23 -14.06
C PHE A 332 -16.51 12.14 -14.58
N ASP A 333 -15.85 12.40 -15.71
CA ASP A 333 -14.83 11.50 -16.26
C ASP A 333 -13.59 11.42 -15.38
N ASP A 334 -13.09 12.56 -14.87
CA ASP A 334 -11.97 12.58 -13.91
C ASP A 334 -12.33 11.81 -12.62
N PHE A 335 -13.61 11.88 -12.19
CA PHE A 335 -14.09 11.14 -11.02
C PHE A 335 -14.09 9.62 -11.26
N ILE A 336 -14.58 9.18 -12.41
CA ILE A 336 -14.59 7.76 -12.78
C ILE A 336 -13.15 7.21 -12.88
N GLU A 337 -12.25 7.94 -13.53
CA GLU A 337 -10.83 7.56 -13.61
C GLU A 337 -10.18 7.50 -12.22
N GLY A 338 -10.53 8.46 -11.36
CA GLY A 338 -10.08 8.47 -9.96
C GLY A 338 -10.59 7.27 -9.17
N LEU A 339 -11.85 6.87 -9.36
CA LEU A 339 -12.46 5.73 -8.68
C LEU A 339 -11.73 4.41 -9.02
N GLU A 340 -11.39 4.19 -10.29
CA GLU A 340 -10.62 3.02 -10.74
C GLU A 340 -9.21 3.00 -10.13
N LYS A 341 -8.63 4.17 -9.89
CA LYS A 341 -7.27 4.32 -9.37
C LYS A 341 -7.19 4.20 -7.84
N TYR A 342 -8.17 4.76 -7.11
CA TYR A 342 -8.07 4.96 -5.66
C TYR A 342 -9.06 4.14 -4.83
N SER A 343 -9.97 3.43 -5.46
CA SER A 343 -10.92 2.47 -4.86
C SER A 343 -11.99 3.06 -3.93
N GLU A 344 -11.77 4.26 -3.35
CA GLU A 344 -12.74 4.90 -2.45
C GLU A 344 -12.79 6.39 -2.69
N MET A 345 -13.99 6.92 -2.89
CA MET A 345 -14.20 8.34 -3.16
C MET A 345 -15.47 8.85 -2.50
N THR A 346 -15.45 10.12 -2.06
CA THR A 346 -16.63 10.80 -1.54
C THR A 346 -16.95 12.03 -2.36
N PHE A 347 -18.22 12.42 -2.33
CA PHE A 347 -18.68 13.71 -2.85
C PHE A 347 -19.92 14.18 -2.11
N TYR A 348 -20.23 15.46 -2.22
CA TYR A 348 -21.40 16.04 -1.56
C TYR A 348 -22.45 16.43 -2.61
N TYR A 349 -23.67 15.99 -2.39
CA TYR A 349 -24.84 16.38 -3.18
C TYR A 349 -25.97 16.80 -2.26
N LYS A 350 -26.50 18.00 -2.46
CA LYS A 350 -27.52 18.59 -1.57
C LYS A 350 -27.09 18.58 -0.09
N LYS A 351 -25.83 18.94 0.16
CA LYS A 351 -25.20 18.96 1.50
C LYS A 351 -25.16 17.61 2.20
N LYS A 352 -25.35 16.50 1.50
CA LYS A 352 -25.23 15.15 2.03
C LYS A 352 -24.08 14.45 1.37
N GLU A 353 -23.30 13.77 2.18
CA GLU A 353 -22.18 12.97 1.71
C GLU A 353 -22.68 11.73 0.97
N ALA A 354 -22.04 11.44 -0.14
CA ALA A 354 -22.13 10.19 -0.87
C ALA A 354 -20.73 9.53 -0.87
N ALA A 355 -20.69 8.24 -0.62
CA ALA A 355 -19.46 7.45 -0.66
C ALA A 355 -19.55 6.42 -1.80
N VAL A 356 -18.45 6.27 -2.54
CA VAL A 356 -18.36 5.30 -3.64
C VAL A 356 -17.14 4.41 -3.35
N PHE A 357 -17.38 3.11 -3.32
CA PHE A 357 -16.37 2.09 -3.06
C PHE A 357 -16.21 1.20 -4.28
N PHE A 358 -14.97 0.99 -4.68
CA PHE A 358 -14.58 0.07 -5.73
C PHE A 358 -13.83 -1.11 -5.11
N TYR A 359 -14.54 -2.19 -4.83
CA TYR A 359 -13.96 -3.34 -4.11
C TYR A 359 -13.23 -4.32 -5.02
N THR A 360 -13.73 -4.49 -6.26
CA THR A 360 -13.17 -5.39 -7.27
C THR A 360 -13.57 -4.89 -8.65
N ASP A 361 -12.97 -5.43 -9.71
CA ASP A 361 -13.40 -5.16 -11.10
C ASP A 361 -14.86 -5.57 -11.37
N GLU A 362 -15.51 -6.24 -10.41
CA GLU A 362 -16.85 -6.79 -10.50
C GLU A 362 -17.87 -6.10 -9.59
N GLU A 363 -17.47 -5.11 -8.76
CA GLU A 363 -18.43 -4.43 -7.86
C GLU A 363 -18.03 -2.99 -7.57
N VAL A 364 -18.93 -2.05 -7.85
CA VAL A 364 -18.89 -0.66 -7.40
C VAL A 364 -20.10 -0.37 -6.51
N ARG A 365 -19.88 0.13 -5.32
CA ARG A 365 -20.92 0.43 -4.34
C ARG A 365 -21.05 1.94 -4.14
N LEU A 366 -22.29 2.46 -4.26
CA LEU A 366 -22.65 3.84 -3.97
C LEU A 366 -23.51 3.89 -2.72
N GLU A 367 -23.05 4.60 -1.73
CA GLU A 367 -23.78 4.86 -0.49
C GLU A 367 -24.20 6.32 -0.42
N TRP A 368 -25.49 6.58 -0.23
CA TRP A 368 -26.04 7.92 -0.09
C TRP A 368 -27.35 7.93 0.67
N ASN A 369 -27.45 8.83 1.65
CA ASN A 369 -28.67 9.06 2.43
C ASN A 369 -29.23 7.76 3.06
N GLY A 370 -28.34 6.89 3.57
CA GLY A 370 -28.69 5.61 4.20
C GLY A 370 -29.15 4.52 3.24
N LYS A 371 -28.97 4.72 1.93
CA LYS A 371 -29.25 3.73 0.89
C LYS A 371 -27.95 3.33 0.20
N THR A 372 -27.86 2.06 -0.15
CA THR A 372 -26.75 1.48 -0.90
C THR A 372 -27.25 0.97 -2.25
N ALA A 373 -26.53 1.33 -3.31
CA ALA A 373 -26.72 0.77 -4.66
C ALA A 373 -25.44 0.09 -5.11
N ILE A 374 -25.56 -1.05 -5.78
CA ILE A 374 -24.44 -1.87 -6.26
C ILE A 374 -24.48 -1.93 -7.78
N TYR A 375 -23.33 -1.76 -8.40
CA TYR A 375 -23.10 -1.80 -9.85
C TYR A 375 -22.04 -2.85 -10.16
N SER A 376 -22.17 -3.53 -11.29
CA SER A 376 -21.31 -4.66 -11.67
C SER A 376 -19.86 -4.28 -12.01
N ASN A 377 -19.62 -3.02 -12.36
CA ASN A 377 -18.29 -2.46 -12.67
C ASN A 377 -18.38 -0.93 -12.82
N THR A 378 -17.27 -0.27 -13.09
CA THR A 378 -17.22 1.19 -13.30
C THR A 378 -17.98 1.66 -14.53
N ALA A 379 -18.06 0.85 -15.58
CA ALA A 379 -18.84 1.19 -16.77
C ALA A 379 -20.36 1.17 -16.48
N ASP A 380 -20.84 0.19 -15.73
CA ASP A 380 -22.21 0.11 -15.25
C ASP A 380 -22.53 1.28 -14.31
N PHE A 381 -21.63 1.55 -13.34
CA PHE A 381 -21.76 2.71 -12.45
C PHE A 381 -21.84 4.03 -13.24
N ARG A 382 -20.94 4.22 -14.21
CA ARG A 382 -20.91 5.42 -15.06
C ARG A 382 -22.23 5.68 -15.79
N GLN A 383 -22.85 4.61 -16.28
CA GLN A 383 -24.09 4.71 -17.08
C GLN A 383 -25.35 4.78 -16.21
N ASN A 384 -25.36 4.10 -15.08
CA ASN A 384 -26.59 3.81 -14.35
C ASN A 384 -26.65 4.40 -12.94
N ALA A 385 -25.56 4.96 -12.39
CA ALA A 385 -25.54 5.54 -11.05
C ALA A 385 -26.56 6.70 -10.95
N ARG A 386 -27.39 6.65 -9.89
CA ARG A 386 -28.46 7.63 -9.68
C ARG A 386 -28.51 8.12 -8.23
N LEU A 387 -28.81 9.41 -8.08
CA LEU A 387 -29.20 10.02 -6.82
C LEU A 387 -30.54 10.72 -7.01
N ASP A 388 -31.49 10.50 -6.11
CA ASP A 388 -32.86 11.02 -6.23
C ASP A 388 -33.53 10.72 -7.60
N GLY A 389 -33.22 9.56 -8.19
CA GLY A 389 -33.76 9.12 -9.49
C GLY A 389 -33.09 9.75 -10.71
N LYS A 390 -32.20 10.74 -10.55
CA LYS A 390 -31.47 11.38 -11.64
C LYS A 390 -30.12 10.69 -11.87
N LEU A 391 -29.64 10.61 -13.09
CA LEU A 391 -28.33 10.08 -13.40
C LEU A 391 -27.24 10.94 -12.75
N LEU A 392 -26.25 10.29 -12.15
CA LEU A 392 -25.12 10.96 -11.49
C LEU A 392 -24.34 11.83 -12.49
N SER A 393 -24.17 11.35 -13.72
CA SER A 393 -23.54 12.12 -14.81
C SER A 393 -24.27 13.42 -15.16
N GLU A 394 -25.62 13.43 -15.11
CA GLU A 394 -26.43 14.61 -15.38
C GLU A 394 -26.39 15.65 -14.27
N ILE A 395 -26.34 15.19 -13.01
CA ILE A 395 -26.30 16.05 -11.82
C ILE A 395 -24.90 16.37 -11.33
N TRP A 396 -23.85 15.91 -12.02
CA TRP A 396 -22.48 16.12 -11.57
C TRP A 396 -22.11 17.59 -11.38
N ASN A 397 -22.73 18.47 -12.16
CA ASN A 397 -22.54 19.92 -12.01
C ASN A 397 -23.09 20.47 -10.68
N ASP A 398 -24.04 19.78 -10.06
CA ASP A 398 -24.63 20.13 -8.76
C ASP A 398 -23.90 19.48 -7.57
N VAL A 399 -22.90 18.64 -7.82
CA VAL A 399 -22.02 18.07 -6.79
C VAL A 399 -21.14 19.18 -6.23
N GLU A 400 -21.15 19.35 -4.90
CA GLU A 400 -20.51 20.49 -4.25
C GLU A 400 -19.01 20.27 -4.06
N ARG A 401 -18.61 19.03 -3.71
CA ARG A 401 -17.22 18.63 -3.46
C ARG A 401 -17.06 17.17 -3.86
N ALA A 402 -15.89 16.81 -4.32
CA ALA A 402 -15.51 15.42 -4.54
C ALA A 402 -14.08 15.23 -4.04
N ASP A 403 -13.90 14.24 -3.17
CA ASP A 403 -12.63 13.91 -2.52
C ASP A 403 -12.41 12.40 -2.48
N TYR A 404 -11.17 11.99 -2.25
CA TYR A 404 -10.85 10.61 -1.88
C TYR A 404 -11.08 10.41 -0.39
N MET A 405 -11.62 9.23 0.01
CA MET A 405 -11.60 8.87 1.42
C MET A 405 -10.16 8.58 1.85
N GLN A 406 -9.76 9.19 2.96
CA GLN A 406 -8.56 8.77 3.66
C GLN A 406 -8.93 7.50 4.44
N GLY A 407 -8.44 6.36 3.97
CA GLY A 407 -8.50 5.10 4.70
C GLY A 407 -7.49 5.08 5.85
#